data_6915dbdab776ac93c2afbb99b6cccdb1
#
_entry.id   6915dbdab776ac93c2afbb99b6cccdb1
#
_cell.length_a   1.000
_cell.length_b   1.000
_cell.length_c   1.000
_cell.angle_alpha   90.00
_cell.angle_beta   90.00
_cell.angle_gamma   90.00
#
_symmetry.space_group_name_H-M   'P 1'
#
loop_
_entity.id
_entity.type
_entity.pdbx_description
1 polymer ?
#
loop_
_entity_poly.entity_id
_entity_poly.type
_entity_poly.pdbx_seq_one_letter_code
_entity_poly.pdbx_strand_id
1 'polypeptide(L)'
;NHDLAGSCGKHVERRNAELHSGEVVFTGVGTAEWLPRFYRAVKILLESMAKELADFVADPERALEMIASLDDAAAKAVDQDIKAHEKVWFNKPVADRDAATLQATAWATRHAGHRVVCPSCASPAILHGRASGPVSTTVGNDEVVQRQTMLPSAFECIACGLKIAGYSKLSACGLGDAFSEMTTYTAAEFFDLYTEDDL
;
A
#
# COMPACT_ATOMS: atom_id res chain seq x y z
N ASN A 1 -6.04 -3.28 -3.60
CA ASN A 1 -6.15 -1.89 -3.19
C ASN A 1 -6.99 -1.80 -1.90
N HIS A 2 -6.31 -1.77 -0.73
CA HIS A 2 -6.96 -1.94 0.57
C HIS A 2 -7.92 -0.79 0.90
N ASP A 3 -7.58 0.43 0.54
CA ASP A 3 -8.41 1.61 0.78
C ASP A 3 -9.72 1.53 0.01
N LEU A 4 -9.68 1.01 -1.23
CA LEU A 4 -10.88 0.77 -2.02
C LEU A 4 -11.69 -0.39 -1.46
N ALA A 5 -11.06 -1.51 -1.08
CA ALA A 5 -11.75 -2.62 -0.45
C ALA A 5 -12.43 -2.20 0.86
N GLY A 6 -11.74 -1.42 1.71
CA GLY A 6 -12.32 -0.85 2.92
C GLY A 6 -13.47 0.13 2.64
N SER A 7 -13.36 0.93 1.58
CA SER A 7 -14.44 1.81 1.14
C SER A 7 -15.66 1.02 0.65
N CYS A 8 -15.45 -0.01 -0.17
CA CYS A 8 -16.51 -0.92 -0.61
C CYS A 8 -17.19 -1.63 0.57
N GLY A 9 -16.40 -2.13 1.54
CA GLY A 9 -16.91 -2.77 2.76
C GLY A 9 -17.86 -1.86 3.54
N LYS A 10 -17.46 -0.59 3.76
CA LYS A 10 -18.31 0.40 4.43
C LYS A 10 -19.64 0.66 3.69
N HIS A 11 -19.62 0.64 2.35
CA HIS A 11 -20.85 0.78 1.57
C HIS A 11 -21.75 -0.45 1.67
N VAL A 12 -21.16 -1.65 1.69
CA VAL A 12 -21.93 -2.89 1.91
C VAL A 12 -22.56 -2.89 3.30
N GLU A 13 -21.82 -2.51 4.34
CA GLU A 13 -22.34 -2.39 5.71
C GLU A 13 -23.50 -1.38 5.81
N ARG A 14 -23.34 -0.19 5.21
CA ARG A 14 -24.40 0.83 5.15
C ARG A 14 -25.64 0.30 4.43
N ARG A 15 -25.46 -0.29 3.25
CA ARG A 15 -26.57 -0.89 2.51
C ARG A 15 -27.27 -1.98 3.32
N ASN A 16 -26.54 -2.81 4.02
CA ASN A 16 -27.11 -3.86 4.86
C ASN A 16 -27.89 -3.26 6.03
N ALA A 17 -27.35 -2.23 6.71
CA ALA A 17 -28.07 -1.52 7.74
C ALA A 17 -29.39 -0.92 7.21
N GLU A 18 -29.36 -0.25 6.06
CA GLU A 18 -30.56 0.32 5.43
C GLU A 18 -31.61 -0.74 5.09
N LEU A 19 -31.19 -1.90 4.53
CA LEU A 19 -32.10 -2.98 4.15
C LEU A 19 -32.67 -3.76 5.34
N HIS A 20 -31.90 -3.91 6.42
CA HIS A 20 -32.29 -4.75 7.56
C HIS A 20 -32.86 -3.95 8.75
N SER A 21 -32.46 -2.71 8.95
CA SER A 21 -32.94 -1.86 10.06
C SER A 21 -33.87 -0.73 9.62
N GLY A 22 -33.91 -0.42 8.31
CA GLY A 22 -34.65 0.73 7.80
C GLY A 22 -34.02 2.08 8.13
N GLU A 23 -32.77 2.08 8.60
CA GLU A 23 -32.01 3.32 8.90
C GLU A 23 -31.61 4.04 7.60
N VAL A 24 -31.69 5.37 7.60
CA VAL A 24 -31.28 6.18 6.45
C VAL A 24 -29.79 6.51 6.58
N VAL A 25 -28.92 5.52 6.39
CA VAL A 25 -27.49 5.57 6.68
C VAL A 25 -26.65 6.33 5.65
N PHE A 26 -27.21 6.65 4.49
CA PHE A 26 -26.56 7.50 3.48
C PHE A 26 -26.85 8.99 3.64
N THR A 27 -27.72 9.37 4.58
CA THR A 27 -28.00 10.78 4.90
C THR A 27 -26.73 11.44 5.45
N GLY A 28 -26.30 12.53 4.83
CA GLY A 28 -25.11 13.27 5.25
C GLY A 28 -23.79 12.77 4.64
N VAL A 29 -23.81 11.70 3.84
CA VAL A 29 -22.62 11.29 3.06
C VAL A 29 -22.61 12.06 1.76
N GLY A 30 -21.71 13.06 1.65
CA GLY A 30 -21.59 13.89 0.45
C GLY A 30 -21.16 13.05 -0.76
N THR A 31 -21.86 13.25 -1.90
CA THR A 31 -21.55 12.53 -3.15
C THR A 31 -20.09 12.73 -3.58
N ALA A 32 -19.53 13.92 -3.38
CA ALA A 32 -18.15 14.23 -3.69
C ALA A 32 -17.13 13.44 -2.86
N GLU A 33 -17.53 12.89 -1.71
CA GLU A 33 -16.66 12.12 -0.84
C GLU A 33 -16.49 10.67 -1.29
N TRP A 34 -17.61 10.03 -1.69
CA TRP A 34 -17.57 8.59 -1.99
C TRP A 34 -17.56 8.25 -3.49
N LEU A 35 -18.14 9.10 -4.33
CA LEU A 35 -18.34 8.83 -5.74
C LEU A 35 -17.02 8.65 -6.53
N PRO A 36 -15.96 9.45 -6.31
CA PRO A 36 -14.67 9.23 -6.96
C PRO A 36 -14.05 7.87 -6.62
N ARG A 37 -14.20 7.42 -5.35
CA ARG A 37 -13.70 6.11 -4.90
C ARG A 37 -14.53 4.97 -5.49
N PHE A 38 -15.84 5.16 -5.60
CA PHE A 38 -16.74 4.21 -6.26
C PHE A 38 -16.35 4.02 -7.73
N TYR A 39 -16.22 5.10 -8.49
CA TYR A 39 -15.83 5.01 -9.89
C TYR A 39 -14.45 4.39 -10.08
N ARG A 40 -13.52 4.65 -9.19
CA ARG A 40 -12.20 4.00 -9.21
C ARG A 40 -12.31 2.48 -8.98
N ALA A 41 -13.12 2.05 -8.02
CA ALA A 41 -13.35 0.64 -7.77
C ALA A 41 -14.00 -0.06 -8.97
N VAL A 42 -15.04 0.56 -9.55
CA VAL A 42 -15.72 0.10 -10.75
C VAL A 42 -14.76 -0.01 -11.93
N LYS A 43 -13.94 1.02 -12.18
CA LYS A 43 -12.93 1.02 -13.25
C LYS A 43 -11.98 -0.18 -13.12
N ILE A 44 -11.42 -0.43 -11.93
CA ILE A 44 -10.51 -1.56 -11.69
C ILE A 44 -11.22 -2.91 -11.93
N LEU A 45 -12.46 -3.05 -11.49
CA LEU A 45 -13.24 -4.28 -11.71
C LEU A 45 -13.52 -4.50 -13.20
N LEU A 46 -13.94 -3.47 -13.92
CA LEU A 46 -14.20 -3.55 -15.36
C LEU A 46 -12.93 -3.89 -16.15
N GLU A 47 -11.81 -3.26 -15.85
CA GLU A 47 -10.52 -3.58 -16.45
C GLU A 47 -10.11 -5.04 -16.22
N SER A 48 -10.37 -5.60 -15.03
CA SER A 48 -10.11 -7.02 -14.76
C SER A 48 -10.98 -7.98 -15.59
N MET A 49 -12.11 -7.48 -16.11
CA MET A 49 -13.04 -8.20 -16.99
C MET A 49 -12.84 -7.87 -18.47
N ALA A 50 -11.77 -7.15 -18.84
CA ALA A 50 -11.54 -6.59 -20.18
C ALA A 50 -12.72 -5.72 -20.67
N LYS A 51 -13.31 -4.93 -19.77
CA LYS A 51 -14.38 -3.98 -20.01
C LYS A 51 -13.92 -2.55 -19.74
N GLU A 52 -14.63 -1.58 -20.30
CA GLU A 52 -14.35 -0.15 -20.12
C GLU A 52 -15.38 0.50 -19.19
N LEU A 53 -15.01 1.66 -18.65
CA LEU A 53 -15.90 2.44 -17.76
C LEU A 53 -17.19 2.86 -18.48
N ALA A 54 -17.09 3.12 -19.80
CA ALA A 54 -18.21 3.45 -20.67
C ALA A 54 -19.27 2.34 -20.79
N ASP A 55 -18.90 1.09 -20.52
CA ASP A 55 -19.86 -0.02 -20.53
C ASP A 55 -20.80 0.00 -19.31
N PHE A 56 -20.46 0.78 -18.28
CA PHE A 56 -21.19 0.76 -17.01
C PHE A 56 -21.79 2.11 -16.62
N VAL A 57 -21.10 3.23 -16.91
CA VAL A 57 -21.55 4.58 -16.53
C VAL A 57 -21.95 5.38 -17.77
N ALA A 58 -23.03 6.16 -17.63
CA ALA A 58 -23.54 7.00 -18.73
C ALA A 58 -22.61 8.16 -19.09
N ASP A 59 -21.80 8.64 -18.14
CA ASP A 59 -20.84 9.73 -18.31
C ASP A 59 -19.45 9.29 -17.83
N PRO A 60 -18.69 8.56 -18.67
CA PRO A 60 -17.38 8.08 -18.32
C PRO A 60 -16.32 9.20 -18.18
N GLU A 61 -16.46 10.29 -18.92
CA GLU A 61 -15.54 11.43 -18.82
C GLU A 61 -15.62 12.09 -17.45
N ARG A 62 -16.84 12.33 -16.97
CA ARG A 62 -17.07 12.86 -15.62
C ARG A 62 -16.56 11.93 -14.52
N ALA A 63 -16.73 10.64 -14.69
CA ALA A 63 -16.20 9.65 -13.75
C ALA A 63 -14.67 9.66 -13.70
N LEU A 64 -13.99 9.79 -14.86
CA LEU A 64 -12.54 9.91 -14.92
C LEU A 64 -12.01 11.21 -14.30
N GLU A 65 -12.70 12.35 -14.49
CA GLU A 65 -12.39 13.62 -13.82
C GLU A 65 -12.46 13.47 -12.29
N MET A 66 -13.45 12.78 -11.77
CA MET A 66 -13.59 12.53 -10.33
C MET A 66 -12.48 11.64 -9.78
N ILE A 67 -12.06 10.61 -10.54
CA ILE A 67 -10.91 9.77 -10.19
C ILE A 67 -9.63 10.60 -10.17
N ALA A 68 -9.38 11.41 -11.19
CA ALA A 68 -8.22 12.29 -11.28
C ALA A 68 -8.15 13.27 -10.10
N SER A 69 -9.27 13.87 -9.72
CA SER A 69 -9.35 14.76 -8.55
C SER A 69 -8.97 14.06 -7.23
N LEU A 70 -9.29 12.78 -7.08
CA LEU A 70 -8.88 12.00 -5.92
C LEU A 70 -7.35 11.75 -5.91
N ASP A 71 -6.77 11.50 -7.08
CA ASP A 71 -5.33 11.28 -7.23
C ASP A 71 -4.54 12.58 -7.00
N ASP A 72 -5.01 13.70 -7.52
CA ASP A 72 -4.44 15.02 -7.29
C ASP A 72 -4.46 15.41 -5.80
N ALA A 73 -5.56 15.13 -5.11
CA ALA A 73 -5.66 15.39 -3.68
C ALA A 73 -4.67 14.53 -2.88
N ALA A 74 -4.50 13.26 -3.25
CA ALA A 74 -3.52 12.36 -2.62
C ALA A 74 -2.09 12.83 -2.88
N ALA A 75 -1.78 13.24 -4.12
CA ALA A 75 -0.47 13.77 -4.50
C ALA A 75 -0.12 15.05 -3.73
N LYS A 76 -1.05 16.00 -3.64
CA LYS A 76 -0.85 17.24 -2.87
C LYS A 76 -0.63 16.97 -1.39
N ALA A 77 -1.41 16.07 -0.80
CA ALA A 77 -1.28 15.73 0.62
C ALA A 77 0.08 15.10 0.92
N VAL A 78 0.53 14.12 0.12
CA VAL A 78 1.82 13.48 0.35
C VAL A 78 3.00 14.41 0.09
N ASP A 79 2.92 15.29 -0.92
CA ASP A 79 3.95 16.29 -1.18
C ASP A 79 4.10 17.28 -0.01
N GLN A 80 2.98 17.71 0.60
CA GLN A 80 2.99 18.54 1.80
C GLN A 80 3.63 17.82 2.99
N ASP A 81 3.30 16.55 3.21
CA ASP A 81 3.87 15.75 4.29
C ASP A 81 5.40 15.58 4.10
N ILE A 82 5.85 15.27 2.88
CA ILE A 82 7.27 15.13 2.55
C ILE A 82 8.02 16.44 2.81
N LYS A 83 7.54 17.57 2.31
CA LYS A 83 8.15 18.89 2.48
C LYS A 83 8.19 19.33 3.95
N ALA A 84 7.15 19.03 4.71
CA ALA A 84 7.12 19.33 6.14
C ALA A 84 8.22 18.57 6.91
N HIS A 85 8.39 17.27 6.65
CA HIS A 85 9.43 16.46 7.26
C HIS A 85 10.82 16.85 6.75
N GLU A 86 10.98 17.18 5.47
CA GLU A 86 12.22 17.69 4.88
C GLU A 86 12.68 18.96 5.58
N LYS A 87 11.80 19.93 5.77
CA LYS A 87 12.10 21.18 6.48
C LYS A 87 12.57 20.93 7.91
N VAL A 88 11.90 20.05 8.64
CA VAL A 88 12.29 19.68 10.01
C VAL A 88 13.64 18.96 10.01
N TRP A 89 13.87 18.07 9.05
CA TRP A 89 15.10 17.30 8.92
C TRP A 89 16.31 18.20 8.68
N PHE A 90 16.23 19.10 7.71
CA PHE A 90 17.36 19.97 7.38
C PHE A 90 17.64 21.07 8.43
N ASN A 91 16.68 21.34 9.31
CA ASN A 91 16.91 22.24 10.47
C ASN A 91 17.63 21.53 11.63
N LYS A 92 17.79 20.20 11.62
CA LYS A 92 18.57 19.47 12.63
C LYS A 92 20.07 19.67 12.40
N PRO A 93 20.89 19.69 13.47
CA PRO A 93 22.36 19.63 13.36
C PRO A 93 22.82 18.43 12.53
N VAL A 94 23.92 18.56 11.80
CA VAL A 94 24.46 17.49 10.95
C VAL A 94 24.73 16.22 11.77
N ALA A 95 25.35 16.35 12.93
CA ALA A 95 25.65 15.23 13.82
C ALA A 95 24.39 14.44 14.23
N ASP A 96 23.26 15.13 14.48
CA ASP A 96 21.99 14.49 14.83
C ASP A 96 21.37 13.76 13.62
N ARG A 97 21.53 14.32 12.41
CA ARG A 97 21.09 13.68 11.17
C ARG A 97 21.87 12.40 10.88
N ASP A 98 23.21 12.47 11.05
CA ASP A 98 24.09 11.33 10.84
C ASP A 98 23.76 10.19 11.84
N ALA A 99 23.57 10.53 13.11
CA ALA A 99 23.17 9.57 14.14
C ALA A 99 21.80 8.94 13.83
N ALA A 100 20.81 9.75 13.43
CA ALA A 100 19.49 9.25 13.07
C ALA A 100 19.51 8.38 11.80
N THR A 101 20.34 8.71 10.81
CA THR A 101 20.53 7.89 9.60
C THR A 101 21.18 6.54 9.92
N LEU A 102 22.16 6.53 10.82
CA LEU A 102 22.80 5.29 11.29
C LEU A 102 21.79 4.40 12.03
N GLN A 103 20.95 4.98 12.90
CA GLN A 103 19.87 4.25 13.55
C GLN A 103 18.86 3.69 12.56
N ALA A 104 18.47 4.48 11.54
CA ALA A 104 17.54 4.06 10.50
C ALA A 104 18.12 2.89 9.68
N THR A 105 19.40 2.92 9.37
CA THR A 105 20.11 1.83 8.68
C THR A 105 20.06 0.54 9.50
N ALA A 106 20.43 0.62 10.78
CA ALA A 106 20.40 -0.53 11.69
C ALA A 106 18.98 -1.06 11.91
N TRP A 107 17.99 -0.16 11.97
CA TRP A 107 16.58 -0.54 12.10
C TRP A 107 16.06 -1.22 10.84
N ALA A 108 16.28 -0.64 9.66
CA ALA A 108 15.85 -1.21 8.39
C ALA A 108 16.50 -2.58 8.11
N THR A 109 17.69 -2.85 8.65
CA THR A 109 18.35 -4.16 8.52
C THR A 109 17.66 -5.25 9.35
N ARG A 110 17.08 -4.89 10.50
CA ARG A 110 16.50 -5.85 11.47
C ARG A 110 15.00 -6.05 11.32
N HIS A 111 14.31 -5.16 10.61
CA HIS A 111 12.84 -5.22 10.46
C HIS A 111 12.46 -5.75 9.09
N ALA A 112 11.35 -6.50 9.05
CA ALA A 112 10.79 -7.03 7.83
C ALA A 112 10.20 -5.90 6.97
N GLY A 113 10.27 -6.06 5.65
CA GLY A 113 9.75 -5.15 4.65
C GLY A 113 10.78 -4.81 3.56
N HIS A 114 10.32 -4.16 2.51
CA HIS A 114 11.15 -3.78 1.38
C HIS A 114 11.93 -2.49 1.70
N ARG A 115 13.25 -2.55 1.53
CA ARG A 115 14.14 -1.40 1.81
C ARG A 115 14.10 -0.40 0.68
N VAL A 116 13.82 0.84 1.05
CA VAL A 116 13.75 1.97 0.11
C VAL A 116 14.46 3.19 0.70
N VAL A 117 14.68 4.19 -0.13
CA VAL A 117 15.20 5.49 0.30
C VAL A 117 14.05 6.42 0.63
N CYS A 118 14.15 7.11 1.76
CA CYS A 118 13.13 8.07 2.18
C CYS A 118 13.07 9.29 1.24
N PRO A 119 11.90 9.64 0.69
CA PRO A 119 11.77 10.79 -0.21
C PRO A 119 11.99 12.14 0.47
N SER A 120 11.97 12.21 1.81
CA SER A 120 12.14 13.44 2.57
C SER A 120 13.58 13.67 3.05
N CYS A 121 14.26 12.62 3.56
CA CYS A 121 15.56 12.77 4.21
C CYS A 121 16.68 11.94 3.60
N ALA A 122 16.39 11.17 2.56
CA ALA A 122 17.30 10.25 1.89
C ALA A 122 17.89 9.13 2.77
N SER A 123 17.41 8.96 4.01
CA SER A 123 17.84 7.86 4.88
C SER A 123 17.16 6.55 4.49
N PRO A 124 17.74 5.38 4.83
CA PRO A 124 17.09 4.09 4.68
C PRO A 124 15.75 4.03 5.40
N ALA A 125 14.76 3.45 4.75
CA ALA A 125 13.39 3.34 5.23
C ALA A 125 12.78 2.01 4.80
N ILE A 126 11.59 1.68 5.32
CA ILE A 126 10.89 0.44 4.99
C ILE A 126 9.57 0.76 4.30
N LEU A 127 9.33 0.03 3.23
CA LEU A 127 8.07 -0.05 2.53
C LEU A 127 7.42 -1.39 2.86
N HIS A 128 6.25 -1.34 3.47
CA HIS A 128 5.43 -2.51 3.76
C HIS A 128 4.50 -2.80 2.61
N GLY A 129 4.31 -4.08 2.32
CA GLY A 129 3.41 -4.54 1.27
C GLY A 129 2.37 -5.50 1.79
N ARG A 130 1.43 -5.80 0.90
CA ARG A 130 0.46 -6.88 1.06
C ARG A 130 0.61 -7.84 -0.09
N ALA A 131 0.54 -9.11 0.22
CA ALA A 131 0.58 -10.17 -0.77
C ALA A 131 -0.48 -9.95 -1.87
N SER A 132 -0.06 -10.10 -3.12
CA SER A 132 -0.90 -9.96 -4.30
C SER A 132 -0.59 -11.06 -5.30
N GLY A 133 -1.62 -11.74 -5.76
CA GLY A 133 -1.48 -12.87 -6.67
C GLY A 133 -0.94 -14.15 -6.02
N PRO A 134 -0.69 -15.19 -6.81
CA PRO A 134 -0.20 -16.47 -6.33
C PRO A 134 1.26 -16.41 -5.91
N VAL A 135 1.63 -17.29 -4.97
CA VAL A 135 3.04 -17.55 -4.63
C VAL A 135 3.67 -18.36 -5.76
N SER A 136 4.81 -17.91 -6.26
CA SER A 136 5.63 -18.70 -7.19
C SER A 136 6.66 -19.51 -6.39
N THR A 137 6.64 -20.82 -6.53
CA THR A 137 7.56 -21.74 -5.84
C THR A 137 8.52 -22.34 -6.83
N THR A 138 9.82 -22.26 -6.55
CA THR A 138 10.88 -22.91 -7.33
C THR A 138 11.60 -23.89 -6.42
N VAL A 139 11.64 -25.15 -6.82
CA VAL A 139 12.32 -26.22 -6.08
C VAL A 139 13.71 -26.43 -6.70
N GLY A 140 14.75 -26.21 -5.93
CA GLY A 140 16.14 -26.53 -6.25
C GLY A 140 16.56 -27.87 -5.64
N ASN A 141 17.86 -28.20 -5.72
CA ASN A 141 18.36 -29.48 -5.20
C ASN A 141 18.30 -29.57 -3.67
N ASP A 142 18.62 -28.46 -2.99
CA ASP A 142 18.70 -28.41 -1.51
C ASP A 142 17.84 -27.30 -0.91
N GLU A 143 17.22 -26.49 -1.74
CA GLU A 143 16.41 -25.34 -1.30
C GLU A 143 15.10 -25.20 -2.08
N VAL A 144 14.11 -24.65 -1.41
CA VAL A 144 12.84 -24.24 -2.01
C VAL A 144 12.69 -22.74 -1.83
N VAL A 145 12.57 -22.02 -2.94
CA VAL A 145 12.43 -20.57 -2.97
C VAL A 145 10.99 -20.21 -3.31
N GLN A 146 10.34 -19.52 -2.38
CA GLN A 146 9.03 -18.91 -2.63
C GLN A 146 9.19 -17.42 -2.93
N ARG A 147 8.51 -16.96 -3.98
CA ARG A 147 8.42 -15.53 -4.32
C ARG A 147 6.97 -15.11 -4.28
N GLN A 148 6.70 -14.08 -3.49
CA GLN A 148 5.39 -13.45 -3.38
C GLN A 148 5.47 -12.02 -3.90
N THR A 149 4.61 -11.68 -4.87
CA THR A 149 4.44 -10.27 -5.27
C THR A 149 3.74 -9.52 -4.16
N MET A 150 4.27 -8.35 -3.81
CA MET A 150 3.76 -7.46 -2.77
C MET A 150 3.33 -6.13 -3.39
N LEU A 151 2.14 -5.66 -3.04
CA LEU A 151 1.68 -4.32 -3.37
C LEU A 151 1.94 -3.38 -2.18
N PRO A 152 2.55 -2.21 -2.40
CA PRO A 152 2.80 -1.23 -1.36
C PRO A 152 1.54 -0.84 -0.59
N SER A 153 1.64 -0.79 0.73
CA SER A 153 0.51 -0.46 1.61
C SER A 153 0.84 0.64 2.62
N ALA A 154 2.07 0.67 3.13
CA ALA A 154 2.54 1.67 4.08
C ALA A 154 4.06 1.88 3.94
N PHE A 155 4.52 3.07 4.28
CA PHE A 155 5.92 3.45 4.31
C PHE A 155 6.24 4.06 5.67
N GLU A 156 7.43 3.77 6.19
CA GLU A 156 7.94 4.33 7.43
C GLU A 156 9.43 4.63 7.35
N CYS A 157 9.80 5.86 7.75
CA CYS A 157 11.17 6.29 7.95
C CYS A 157 11.37 6.74 9.40
N ILE A 158 12.19 6.03 10.17
CA ILE A 158 12.44 6.39 11.57
C ILE A 158 13.41 7.57 11.72
N ALA A 159 14.22 7.91 10.72
CA ALA A 159 15.17 9.01 10.78
C ALA A 159 14.46 10.38 10.84
N CYS A 160 13.52 10.63 9.94
CA CYS A 160 12.75 11.88 9.90
C CYS A 160 11.34 11.76 10.45
N GLY A 161 10.87 10.55 10.74
CA GLY A 161 9.52 10.27 11.25
C GLY A 161 8.41 10.28 10.19
N LEU A 162 8.75 10.37 8.89
CA LEU A 162 7.76 10.34 7.81
C LEU A 162 7.08 8.97 7.75
N LYS A 163 5.75 8.98 7.75
CA LYS A 163 4.89 7.80 7.55
C LYS A 163 3.86 8.11 6.48
N ILE A 164 3.74 7.20 5.50
CA ILE A 164 2.77 7.32 4.42
C ILE A 164 1.95 6.04 4.40
N ALA A 165 0.64 6.16 4.39
CA ALA A 165 -0.27 5.03 4.29
C ALA A 165 -1.23 5.22 3.11
N GLY A 166 -1.53 4.09 2.45
CA GLY A 166 -2.45 4.05 1.31
C GLY A 166 -1.74 4.14 -0.03
N TYR A 167 -2.17 3.26 -0.95
CA TYR A 167 -1.55 3.07 -2.26
C TYR A 167 -1.49 4.36 -3.10
N SER A 168 -2.55 5.17 -3.11
CA SER A 168 -2.61 6.41 -3.91
C SER A 168 -1.52 7.42 -3.50
N LYS A 169 -1.27 7.58 -2.20
CA LYS A 169 -0.21 8.45 -1.69
C LYS A 169 1.18 7.89 -1.99
N LEU A 170 1.36 6.57 -1.82
CA LEU A 170 2.62 5.89 -2.13
C LEU A 170 2.94 5.99 -3.63
N SER A 171 1.96 5.74 -4.50
CA SER A 171 2.10 5.90 -5.94
C SER A 171 2.47 7.32 -6.33
N ALA A 172 1.83 8.32 -5.72
CA ALA A 172 2.07 9.73 -6.00
C ALA A 172 3.50 10.21 -5.64
N CYS A 173 4.18 9.52 -4.71
CA CYS A 173 5.57 9.84 -4.35
C CYS A 173 6.60 8.82 -4.88
N GLY A 174 6.25 8.03 -5.88
CA GLY A 174 7.15 7.08 -6.52
C GLY A 174 7.42 5.79 -5.74
N LEU A 175 6.61 5.49 -4.73
CA LEU A 175 6.71 4.28 -3.92
C LEU A 175 5.55 3.29 -4.20
N GLY A 176 4.91 3.42 -5.36
CA GLY A 176 3.75 2.61 -5.75
C GLY A 176 4.07 1.31 -6.47
N ASP A 177 5.31 1.09 -6.88
CA ASP A 177 5.69 -0.09 -7.64
C ASP A 177 5.61 -1.36 -6.79
N ALA A 178 5.10 -2.43 -7.41
CA ALA A 178 5.10 -3.74 -6.79
C ALA A 178 6.53 -4.24 -6.57
N PHE A 179 6.76 -4.94 -5.48
CA PHE A 179 8.05 -5.57 -5.19
C PHE A 179 7.85 -7.05 -4.85
N SER A 180 8.93 -7.82 -4.84
CA SER A 180 8.89 -9.24 -4.48
C SER A 180 9.50 -9.47 -3.11
N GLU A 181 8.79 -10.21 -2.26
CA GLU A 181 9.36 -10.86 -1.10
C GLU A 181 9.77 -12.29 -1.46
N MET A 182 10.95 -12.68 -0.99
CA MET A 182 11.51 -13.99 -1.23
C MET A 182 11.76 -14.68 0.11
N THR A 183 11.27 -15.89 0.24
CA THR A 183 11.52 -16.76 1.38
C THR A 183 12.18 -18.02 0.87
N THR A 184 13.33 -18.38 1.47
CA THR A 184 14.05 -19.60 1.15
C THR A 184 13.92 -20.57 2.31
N TYR A 185 13.58 -21.79 2.00
CA TYR A 185 13.47 -22.93 2.92
C TYR A 185 14.48 -23.99 2.51
N THR A 186 14.97 -24.77 3.44
CA THR A 186 15.56 -26.06 3.12
C THR A 186 14.47 -27.02 2.62
N ALA A 187 14.84 -28.05 1.86
CA ALA A 187 13.87 -29.06 1.43
C ALA A 187 13.18 -29.74 2.62
N ALA A 188 13.94 -29.99 3.71
CA ALA A 188 13.41 -30.59 4.92
C ALA A 188 12.35 -29.69 5.60
N GLU A 189 12.61 -28.39 5.74
CA GLU A 189 11.63 -27.43 6.30
C GLU A 189 10.38 -27.31 5.45
N PHE A 190 10.54 -27.24 4.12
CA PHE A 190 9.40 -27.02 3.22
C PHE A 190 8.47 -28.21 3.10
N PHE A 191 9.02 -29.45 3.11
CA PHE A 191 8.26 -30.68 2.98
C PHE A 191 7.98 -31.36 4.33
N ASP A 192 8.32 -30.72 5.45
CA ASP A 192 8.13 -31.24 6.81
C ASP A 192 8.74 -32.66 7.00
N LEU A 193 10.00 -32.79 6.53
CA LEU A 193 10.71 -34.07 6.51
C LEU A 193 11.51 -34.36 7.79
N TYR A 194 11.23 -33.61 8.89
CA TYR A 194 11.85 -33.89 10.19
C TYR A 194 11.24 -35.15 10.80
N THR A 195 12.10 -36.07 11.22
CA THR A 195 11.69 -37.24 11.99
C THR A 195 11.65 -36.89 13.50
N GLU A 196 10.84 -37.62 14.30
CA GLU A 196 10.75 -37.40 15.76
C GLU A 196 12.11 -37.55 16.48
N ASP A 197 13.11 -38.15 15.82
CA ASP A 197 14.47 -38.35 16.33
C ASP A 197 15.37 -37.09 16.17
N ASP A 198 14.93 -36.06 15.48
CA ASP A 198 15.68 -34.80 15.24
C ASP A 198 15.27 -33.66 16.21
N LEU A 199 14.39 -33.92 17.16
CA LEU A 199 13.91 -33.02 18.22
C LEU A 199 14.50 -33.42 19.57
#